data_51ef6b11096f30fc4e640883c2b9f505
#
_entry.id   51ef6b11096f30fc4e640883c2b9f505
#
_cell.length_a   1.000
_cell.length_b   1.000
_cell.length_c   1.000
_cell.angle_alpha   90.00
_cell.angle_beta   90.00
_cell.angle_gamma   90.00
#
_symmetry.space_group_name_H-M   'P 1'
#
loop_
_entity.id
_entity.type
_entity.pdbx_description
1 polymer ?
#
loop_
_entity_poly.entity_id
_entity_poly.type
_entity_poly.pdbx_seq_one_letter_code
_entity_poly.pdbx_strand_id
1 'polypeptide(L)'
;MAAEQEVPIVIEGGKLVDGTGKPPVENAAVLIEGNRFKTISRKGQFPYPKNAQVISAGGKTLLPGLWDTHVHYRDWMAEIFLAHGVTTILDLGNPSTWILAQRDGVAKGKIRAPRIFACGDPIGEGHGKRGDVKGAGEAHALAKKLLGEGVDAVKVWAHCTADMLKVVAEEAHAAGRKVIGHLGVLTARDAVLNGLDCLAHATGLPMSAVKDSEKAQWMLNQEIKRLQTMIIGEPGITAWGLFAMMEEDTFDQVADFLVSRHVRIEPDFVYRWQLASRRREEREYEDFITFSDPRLSYIPPVTLTRNMRAWQVYRRLNEQQLTELNEGYEKFQKFLHRFVRAGGEVDIGTDTSEGRMPGKGVHREFEFLVDAGFSPKDIIVWATKGSAEFLGKGDELGTVEAGKIADVIVVNGDPLADIRALGKIDTVIKNGEIVDIGYHPDYVNPIPRPYEPSLHSYPVPKIARIAPAMAVEGSKPVALAIEGEGFVRGSVVHFGGVRVRTTCTSGKELQAEIPAHLLSRVGTYTVLVANPGPVNIKDPLHEDERSNPKYFMVTFN
;
A
#
# COMPACT_ATOMS: atom_id res chain seq x y z
N MET A 1 -6.38 -8.94 -42.90
CA MET A 1 -7.30 -9.47 -41.89
C MET A 1 -8.27 -8.33 -41.60
N ALA A 2 -9.57 -8.54 -41.77
CA ALA A 2 -10.56 -7.54 -41.34
C ALA A 2 -10.40 -7.36 -39.82
N ALA A 3 -10.31 -6.12 -39.34
CA ALA A 3 -10.36 -5.84 -37.92
C ALA A 3 -11.66 -6.46 -37.39
N GLU A 4 -11.58 -7.34 -36.40
CA GLU A 4 -12.76 -7.78 -35.68
C GLU A 4 -13.46 -6.50 -35.18
N GLN A 5 -14.71 -6.33 -35.58
CA GLN A 5 -15.50 -5.17 -35.20
C GLN A 5 -15.74 -5.30 -33.67
N GLU A 6 -15.06 -4.46 -32.88
CA GLU A 6 -15.24 -4.42 -31.44
C GLU A 6 -16.74 -4.27 -31.11
N VAL A 7 -17.26 -5.15 -30.25
CA VAL A 7 -18.68 -5.15 -29.90
C VAL A 7 -18.93 -4.00 -28.92
N PRO A 8 -19.79 -3.02 -29.24
CA PRO A 8 -20.11 -1.96 -28.31
C PRO A 8 -20.72 -2.50 -27.02
N ILE A 9 -20.45 -1.84 -25.90
CA ILE A 9 -21.03 -2.19 -24.60
C ILE A 9 -21.97 -1.08 -24.16
N VAL A 10 -23.15 -1.44 -23.71
CA VAL A 10 -24.12 -0.52 -23.08
C VAL A 10 -24.37 -0.98 -21.63
N ILE A 11 -24.10 -0.10 -20.68
CA ILE A 11 -24.48 -0.33 -19.28
C ILE A 11 -25.70 0.54 -18.98
N GLU A 12 -26.83 -0.07 -18.56
CA GLU A 12 -28.07 0.67 -18.43
C GLU A 12 -28.83 0.44 -17.11
N GLY A 13 -29.61 1.42 -16.71
CA GLY A 13 -30.62 1.31 -15.65
C GLY A 13 -30.07 1.53 -14.23
N GLY A 14 -28.77 1.78 -14.06
CA GLY A 14 -28.15 2.03 -12.78
C GLY A 14 -28.10 3.52 -12.40
N LYS A 15 -27.64 3.79 -11.18
CA LYS A 15 -27.23 5.12 -10.71
C LYS A 15 -25.79 5.35 -11.17
N LEU A 16 -25.51 6.45 -11.88
CA LEU A 16 -24.15 6.83 -12.26
C LEU A 16 -23.60 7.89 -11.30
N VAL A 17 -22.51 7.58 -10.63
CA VAL A 17 -21.63 8.52 -9.91
C VAL A 17 -20.40 8.71 -10.79
N ASP A 18 -20.37 9.78 -11.58
CA ASP A 18 -19.42 9.97 -12.68
C ASP A 18 -17.97 10.30 -12.25
N GLY A 19 -17.72 10.46 -10.95
CA GLY A 19 -16.41 10.84 -10.41
C GLY A 19 -16.11 12.35 -10.44
N THR A 20 -16.97 13.18 -11.05
CA THR A 20 -16.75 14.63 -11.13
C THR A 20 -17.12 15.40 -9.85
N GLY A 21 -17.82 14.74 -8.92
CA GLY A 21 -18.41 15.39 -7.73
C GLY A 21 -19.77 16.02 -7.99
N LYS A 22 -20.31 15.97 -9.21
CA LYS A 22 -21.68 16.39 -9.54
C LYS A 22 -22.71 15.44 -8.94
N PRO A 23 -24.00 15.86 -8.86
CA PRO A 23 -25.08 14.96 -8.46
C PRO A 23 -25.15 13.72 -9.36
N PRO A 24 -25.46 12.54 -8.82
CA PRO A 24 -25.54 11.31 -9.61
C PRO A 24 -26.67 11.36 -10.67
N VAL A 25 -26.47 10.62 -11.76
CA VAL A 25 -27.49 10.44 -12.80
C VAL A 25 -28.27 9.14 -12.51
N GLU A 26 -29.54 9.29 -12.17
CA GLU A 26 -30.43 8.14 -11.97
C GLU A 26 -30.85 7.51 -13.31
N ASN A 27 -31.03 6.20 -13.32
CA ASN A 27 -31.42 5.42 -14.51
C ASN A 27 -30.50 5.73 -15.72
N ALA A 28 -29.20 5.74 -15.48
CA ALA A 28 -28.20 6.08 -16.48
C ALA A 28 -28.09 5.00 -17.58
N ALA A 29 -27.62 5.44 -18.73
CA ALA A 29 -27.13 4.58 -19.80
C ALA A 29 -25.79 5.11 -20.30
N VAL A 30 -24.80 4.22 -20.35
CA VAL A 30 -23.43 4.52 -20.80
C VAL A 30 -23.10 3.62 -21.97
N LEU A 31 -22.80 4.22 -23.12
CA LEU A 31 -22.32 3.52 -24.30
C LEU A 31 -20.80 3.59 -24.38
N ILE A 32 -20.17 2.46 -24.55
CA ILE A 32 -18.74 2.29 -24.77
C ILE A 32 -18.52 1.76 -26.18
N GLU A 33 -17.68 2.44 -26.98
CA GLU A 33 -17.24 2.00 -28.30
C GLU A 33 -15.71 1.96 -28.33
N GLY A 34 -15.16 0.81 -28.67
CA GLY A 34 -13.74 0.58 -28.51
C GLY A 34 -13.34 0.74 -27.04
N ASN A 35 -12.29 1.50 -26.80
CA ASN A 35 -11.82 1.72 -25.43
C ASN A 35 -12.33 3.03 -24.77
N ARG A 36 -13.38 3.69 -25.33
CA ARG A 36 -13.82 5.01 -24.84
C ARG A 36 -15.30 5.08 -24.55
N PHE A 37 -15.65 5.89 -23.58
CA PHE A 37 -17.04 6.31 -23.38
C PHE A 37 -17.51 7.14 -24.58
N LYS A 38 -18.59 6.72 -25.21
CA LYS A 38 -19.16 7.41 -26.39
C LYS A 38 -20.31 8.33 -26.01
N THR A 39 -21.27 7.80 -25.25
CA THR A 39 -22.48 8.52 -24.86
C THR A 39 -22.82 8.20 -23.42
N ILE A 40 -23.07 9.25 -22.63
CA ILE A 40 -23.59 9.14 -21.27
C ILE A 40 -24.91 9.89 -21.22
N SER A 41 -26.00 9.22 -20.83
CA SER A 41 -27.34 9.78 -20.76
C SER A 41 -28.22 8.98 -19.80
N ARG A 42 -29.52 9.18 -19.84
CA ARG A 42 -30.49 8.31 -19.16
C ARG A 42 -30.95 7.21 -20.12
N LYS A 43 -31.32 6.07 -19.58
CA LYS A 43 -31.90 4.94 -20.32
C LYS A 43 -33.07 5.41 -21.20
N GLY A 44 -33.03 5.00 -22.47
CA GLY A 44 -34.04 5.34 -23.48
C GLY A 44 -33.83 6.70 -24.17
N GLN A 45 -32.80 7.47 -23.85
CA GLN A 45 -32.55 8.79 -24.47
C GLN A 45 -31.63 8.74 -25.71
N PHE A 46 -31.07 7.59 -26.05
CA PHE A 46 -30.36 7.38 -27.30
C PHE A 46 -30.55 5.94 -27.81
N PRO A 47 -30.50 5.70 -29.12
CA PRO A 47 -30.59 4.35 -29.69
C PRO A 47 -29.31 3.56 -29.42
N TYR A 48 -29.45 2.29 -29.05
CA TYR A 48 -28.31 1.40 -28.88
C TYR A 48 -27.91 0.79 -30.22
N PRO A 49 -26.59 0.58 -30.44
CA PRO A 49 -26.13 -0.21 -31.59
C PRO A 49 -26.75 -1.60 -31.57
N LYS A 50 -27.19 -2.10 -32.73
CA LYS A 50 -27.90 -3.38 -32.82
C LYS A 50 -27.11 -4.59 -32.31
N ASN A 51 -25.78 -4.51 -32.42
CA ASN A 51 -24.84 -5.53 -31.96
C ASN A 51 -24.27 -5.25 -30.56
N ALA A 52 -24.78 -4.27 -29.82
CA ALA A 52 -24.24 -3.93 -28.50
C ALA A 52 -24.52 -5.06 -27.48
N GLN A 53 -23.49 -5.35 -26.68
CA GLN A 53 -23.67 -6.13 -25.45
C GLN A 53 -24.27 -5.23 -24.38
N VAL A 54 -25.47 -5.58 -23.90
CA VAL A 54 -26.17 -4.79 -22.88
C VAL A 54 -25.99 -5.41 -21.49
N ILE A 55 -25.47 -4.60 -20.56
CA ILE A 55 -25.31 -4.94 -19.14
C ILE A 55 -26.40 -4.20 -18.35
N SER A 56 -27.27 -4.96 -17.67
CA SER A 56 -28.30 -4.37 -16.81
C SER A 56 -27.70 -4.03 -15.43
N ALA A 57 -27.78 -2.76 -15.07
CA ALA A 57 -27.33 -2.24 -13.77
C ALA A 57 -28.49 -1.75 -12.89
N GLY A 58 -29.72 -2.23 -13.11
CA GLY A 58 -30.87 -1.86 -12.30
C GLY A 58 -30.64 -2.15 -10.81
N GLY A 59 -30.80 -1.12 -9.95
CA GLY A 59 -30.54 -1.21 -8.51
C GLY A 59 -29.06 -1.20 -8.11
N LYS A 60 -28.14 -1.02 -9.06
CA LYS A 60 -26.68 -0.95 -8.87
C LYS A 60 -26.16 0.46 -9.15
N THR A 61 -24.91 0.70 -8.78
CA THR A 61 -24.23 1.97 -9.03
C THR A 61 -23.04 1.78 -9.97
N LEU A 62 -22.93 2.68 -10.95
CA LEU A 62 -21.79 2.79 -11.86
C LEU A 62 -20.85 3.87 -11.36
N LEU A 63 -19.55 3.59 -11.36
CA LEU A 63 -18.49 4.54 -10.97
C LEU A 63 -17.27 4.39 -11.89
N PRO A 64 -16.40 5.41 -12.01
CA PRO A 64 -15.10 5.22 -12.62
C PRO A 64 -14.34 4.09 -11.93
N GLY A 65 -13.44 3.43 -12.64
CA GLY A 65 -12.52 2.48 -12.03
C GLY A 65 -11.67 3.12 -10.94
N LEU A 66 -11.48 2.42 -9.83
CA LEU A 66 -10.75 2.90 -8.66
C LEU A 66 -9.24 2.95 -8.90
N TRP A 67 -8.58 3.86 -8.19
CA TRP A 67 -7.13 3.99 -8.19
C TRP A 67 -6.55 3.62 -6.82
N ASP A 68 -5.32 3.06 -6.85
CA ASP A 68 -4.45 2.95 -5.68
C ASP A 68 -3.11 3.60 -6.05
N THR A 69 -2.84 4.77 -5.49
CA THR A 69 -1.68 5.58 -5.86
C THR A 69 -0.42 5.27 -5.05
N HIS A 70 -0.47 4.25 -4.21
CA HIS A 70 0.70 3.79 -3.47
C HIS A 70 0.74 2.26 -3.35
N VAL A 71 1.43 1.65 -4.28
CA VAL A 71 1.58 0.20 -4.33
C VAL A 71 3.07 -0.15 -4.46
N HIS A 72 3.49 -1.23 -3.82
CA HIS A 72 4.72 -1.95 -4.13
C HIS A 72 4.34 -3.25 -4.84
N TYR A 73 4.03 -3.13 -6.13
CA TYR A 73 3.44 -4.19 -6.93
C TYR A 73 4.26 -5.48 -6.93
N ARG A 74 3.55 -6.61 -6.97
CA ARG A 74 4.13 -7.94 -7.17
C ARG A 74 3.37 -8.66 -8.27
N ASP A 75 4.06 -9.54 -8.95
CA ASP A 75 3.53 -10.30 -10.08
C ASP A 75 2.26 -11.11 -9.77
N TRP A 76 2.08 -11.54 -8.54
CA TRP A 76 0.88 -12.25 -8.07
C TRP A 76 -0.32 -11.34 -7.75
N MET A 77 -0.16 -10.03 -7.69
CA MET A 77 -1.21 -9.09 -7.26
C MET A 77 -2.23 -8.73 -8.33
N ALA A 78 -1.91 -8.95 -9.58
CA ALA A 78 -2.57 -8.37 -10.74
C ALA A 78 -4.09 -8.55 -10.76
N GLU A 79 -4.57 -9.80 -10.78
CA GLU A 79 -6.01 -10.07 -10.86
C GLU A 79 -6.75 -9.71 -9.57
N ILE A 80 -6.06 -9.73 -8.42
CA ILE A 80 -6.69 -9.41 -7.14
C ILE A 80 -7.11 -7.93 -7.10
N PHE A 81 -6.28 -7.01 -7.62
CA PHE A 81 -6.69 -5.61 -7.75
C PHE A 81 -7.96 -5.45 -8.59
N LEU A 82 -8.02 -6.12 -9.75
CA LEU A 82 -9.17 -6.06 -10.65
C LEU A 82 -10.43 -6.62 -10.00
N ALA A 83 -10.32 -7.72 -9.25
CA ALA A 83 -11.42 -8.31 -8.49
C ALA A 83 -12.02 -7.35 -7.46
N HIS A 84 -11.24 -6.38 -7.00
CA HIS A 84 -11.69 -5.33 -6.08
C HIS A 84 -12.02 -3.99 -6.77
N GLY A 85 -12.14 -3.96 -8.11
CA GLY A 85 -12.51 -2.76 -8.87
C GLY A 85 -11.39 -1.72 -9.01
N VAL A 86 -10.16 -2.04 -8.61
CA VAL A 86 -9.00 -1.18 -8.83
C VAL A 86 -8.49 -1.39 -10.24
N THR A 87 -8.74 -0.42 -11.10
CA THR A 87 -8.36 -0.48 -12.53
C THR A 87 -7.04 0.19 -12.84
N THR A 88 -6.53 0.99 -11.91
CA THR A 88 -5.27 1.73 -12.06
C THR A 88 -4.49 1.76 -10.76
N ILE A 89 -3.18 1.56 -10.86
CA ILE A 89 -2.24 1.64 -9.73
C ILE A 89 -1.04 2.52 -10.07
N LEU A 90 -0.45 3.13 -9.04
CA LEU A 90 0.87 3.76 -9.10
C LEU A 90 1.85 2.95 -8.24
N ASP A 91 2.83 2.34 -8.88
CA ASP A 91 3.92 1.65 -8.18
C ASP A 91 4.99 2.64 -7.72
N LEU A 92 5.26 2.64 -6.42
CA LEU A 92 6.20 3.56 -5.77
C LEU A 92 7.55 2.92 -5.39
N GLY A 93 7.88 1.77 -5.97
CA GLY A 93 9.20 1.20 -5.70
C GLY A 93 9.36 -0.25 -6.13
N ASN A 94 9.81 -0.43 -7.36
CA ASN A 94 10.25 -1.70 -7.91
C ASN A 94 11.43 -1.45 -8.87
N PRO A 95 12.19 -2.50 -9.25
CA PRO A 95 13.19 -2.37 -10.30
C PRO A 95 12.61 -1.70 -11.53
N SER A 96 13.18 -0.57 -11.97
CA SER A 96 12.63 0.23 -13.06
C SER A 96 12.41 -0.61 -14.33
N THR A 97 13.38 -1.43 -14.70
CA THR A 97 13.29 -2.30 -15.87
C THR A 97 12.14 -3.29 -15.80
N TRP A 98 11.87 -3.85 -14.62
CA TRP A 98 10.81 -4.84 -14.43
C TRP A 98 9.42 -4.18 -14.42
N ILE A 99 9.26 -3.12 -13.63
CA ILE A 99 7.93 -2.49 -13.50
C ILE A 99 7.49 -1.81 -14.80
N LEU A 100 8.43 -1.25 -15.57
CA LEU A 100 8.14 -0.70 -16.88
C LEU A 100 7.76 -1.81 -17.88
N ALA A 101 8.41 -2.99 -17.81
CA ALA A 101 8.00 -4.14 -18.61
C ALA A 101 6.61 -4.65 -18.23
N GLN A 102 6.24 -4.65 -16.94
CA GLN A 102 4.88 -4.94 -16.48
C GLN A 102 3.87 -3.94 -17.06
N ARG A 103 4.15 -2.64 -16.92
CA ARG A 103 3.33 -1.56 -17.49
C ARG A 103 3.07 -1.76 -18.99
N ASP A 104 4.14 -1.99 -19.73
CA ASP A 104 4.07 -2.17 -21.19
C ASP A 104 3.33 -3.46 -21.55
N GLY A 105 3.51 -4.54 -20.79
CA GLY A 105 2.79 -5.80 -20.96
C GLY A 105 1.28 -5.63 -20.74
N VAL A 106 0.90 -4.87 -19.73
CA VAL A 106 -0.51 -4.51 -19.47
C VAL A 106 -1.09 -3.63 -20.57
N ALA A 107 -0.34 -2.61 -21.02
CA ALA A 107 -0.79 -1.71 -22.08
C ALA A 107 -1.00 -2.44 -23.42
N LYS A 108 -0.23 -3.50 -23.68
CA LYS A 108 -0.34 -4.35 -24.87
C LYS A 108 -1.34 -5.51 -24.72
N GLY A 109 -2.10 -5.57 -23.61
CA GLY A 109 -3.06 -6.65 -23.34
C GLY A 109 -2.41 -8.03 -23.11
N LYS A 110 -1.10 -8.09 -22.82
CA LYS A 110 -0.37 -9.34 -22.56
C LYS A 110 -0.40 -9.77 -21.10
N ILE A 111 -0.71 -8.86 -20.20
CA ILE A 111 -0.84 -9.08 -18.76
C ILE A 111 -2.20 -8.55 -18.33
N ARG A 112 -3.02 -9.42 -17.73
CA ARG A 112 -4.30 -9.04 -17.13
C ARG A 112 -4.03 -8.45 -15.75
N ALA A 113 -3.97 -7.13 -15.67
CA ALA A 113 -3.68 -6.36 -14.46
C ALA A 113 -4.34 -4.97 -14.53
N PRO A 114 -4.39 -4.21 -13.43
CA PRO A 114 -4.68 -2.78 -13.49
C PRO A 114 -3.73 -2.06 -14.46
N ARG A 115 -4.12 -0.89 -14.95
CA ARG A 115 -3.19 0.05 -15.60
C ARG A 115 -2.10 0.40 -14.59
N ILE A 116 -0.85 0.33 -14.98
CA ILE A 116 0.29 0.61 -14.12
C ILE A 116 0.89 1.96 -14.51
N PHE A 117 1.01 2.85 -13.53
CA PHE A 117 1.96 3.95 -13.53
C PHE A 117 3.10 3.58 -12.60
N ALA A 118 4.33 4.04 -12.86
CA ALA A 118 5.50 3.56 -12.15
C ALA A 118 6.53 4.65 -11.85
N CYS A 119 7.12 4.58 -10.64
CA CYS A 119 8.26 5.41 -10.24
C CYS A 119 9.61 4.74 -10.48
N GLY A 120 9.66 3.41 -10.62
CA GLY A 120 10.92 2.67 -10.66
C GLY A 120 11.62 2.62 -9.31
N ASP A 121 12.96 2.70 -9.31
CA ASP A 121 13.78 2.62 -8.11
C ASP A 121 13.62 3.86 -7.22
N PRO A 122 13.24 3.73 -5.92
CA PRO A 122 13.08 4.88 -5.03
C PRO A 122 14.42 5.48 -4.63
N ILE A 123 14.54 6.81 -4.63
CA ILE A 123 15.80 7.52 -4.41
C ILE A 123 15.99 7.84 -2.93
N GLY A 124 17.13 7.43 -2.34
CA GLY A 124 17.51 7.73 -0.95
C GLY A 124 18.90 7.23 -0.63
N GLU A 125 19.44 7.59 0.51
CA GLU A 125 20.81 7.24 0.94
C GLU A 125 20.84 6.16 2.01
N GLY A 126 21.82 5.25 1.95
CA GLY A 126 22.16 4.33 3.04
C GLY A 126 21.14 3.24 3.36
N HIS A 127 20.18 3.00 2.47
CA HIS A 127 19.17 1.96 2.68
C HIS A 127 19.57 0.59 2.08
N GLY A 128 20.70 0.52 1.36
CA GLY A 128 21.27 -0.71 0.82
C GLY A 128 20.37 -1.44 -0.18
N LYS A 129 19.40 -0.72 -0.77
CA LYS A 129 18.49 -1.24 -1.79
C LYS A 129 18.75 -0.56 -3.12
N ARG A 130 18.01 -0.93 -4.16
CA ARG A 130 18.01 -0.21 -5.42
C ARG A 130 17.61 1.25 -5.19
N GLY A 131 18.27 2.15 -5.89
CA GLY A 131 18.08 3.58 -5.67
C GLY A 131 18.86 4.14 -4.48
N ASP A 132 19.69 3.32 -3.83
CA ASP A 132 20.66 3.80 -2.84
C ASP A 132 21.73 4.65 -3.53
N VAL A 133 21.81 5.91 -3.13
CA VAL A 133 22.67 6.93 -3.75
C VAL A 133 23.42 7.71 -2.67
N LYS A 134 24.58 8.24 -3.03
CA LYS A 134 25.41 9.06 -2.14
C LYS A 134 25.34 10.51 -2.56
N GLY A 135 24.58 11.29 -1.80
CA GLY A 135 24.50 12.74 -2.01
C GLY A 135 23.76 13.17 -3.27
N ALA A 136 23.66 14.49 -3.45
CA ALA A 136 22.85 15.11 -4.48
C ALA A 136 23.27 14.77 -5.92
N GLY A 137 24.57 14.57 -6.18
CA GLY A 137 25.06 14.28 -7.52
C GLY A 137 24.57 12.93 -8.06
N GLU A 138 24.64 11.86 -7.24
CA GLU A 138 24.13 10.54 -7.63
C GLU A 138 22.61 10.54 -7.66
N ALA A 139 21.92 11.25 -6.76
CA ALA A 139 20.47 11.39 -6.76
C ALA A 139 19.96 12.06 -8.06
N HIS A 140 20.61 13.13 -8.49
CA HIS A 140 20.33 13.80 -9.76
C HIS A 140 20.54 12.86 -10.97
N ALA A 141 21.68 12.14 -11.01
CA ALA A 141 21.97 11.21 -12.09
C ALA A 141 20.94 10.09 -12.17
N LEU A 142 20.50 9.54 -11.02
CA LEU A 142 19.47 8.50 -10.96
C LEU A 142 18.11 9.05 -11.39
N ALA A 143 17.70 10.23 -10.91
CA ALA A 143 16.44 10.86 -11.31
C ALA A 143 16.38 11.05 -12.83
N LYS A 144 17.45 11.60 -13.41
CA LYS A 144 17.59 11.80 -14.86
C LYS A 144 17.50 10.48 -15.64
N LYS A 145 18.15 9.41 -15.13
CA LYS A 145 18.08 8.07 -15.71
C LYS A 145 16.64 7.54 -15.71
N LEU A 146 15.97 7.55 -14.54
CA LEU A 146 14.60 7.06 -14.39
C LEU A 146 13.61 7.81 -15.30
N LEU A 147 13.72 9.13 -15.34
CA LEU A 147 12.91 9.97 -16.24
C LEU A 147 13.18 9.65 -17.71
N GLY A 148 14.45 9.41 -18.09
CA GLY A 148 14.83 8.96 -19.42
C GLY A 148 14.30 7.56 -19.78
N GLU A 149 14.13 6.68 -18.82
CA GLU A 149 13.48 5.37 -18.96
C GLU A 149 11.93 5.49 -19.08
N GLY A 150 11.37 6.66 -18.79
CA GLY A 150 9.95 6.96 -18.98
C GLY A 150 9.09 6.61 -17.78
N VAL A 151 9.60 6.76 -16.55
CA VAL A 151 8.77 6.67 -15.33
C VAL A 151 7.71 7.77 -15.29
N ASP A 152 6.62 7.52 -14.60
CA ASP A 152 5.44 8.40 -14.55
C ASP A 152 5.50 9.42 -13.41
N ALA A 153 6.25 9.12 -12.35
CA ALA A 153 6.56 9.99 -11.22
C ALA A 153 7.90 9.55 -10.61
N VAL A 154 8.42 10.31 -9.65
CA VAL A 154 9.65 9.96 -8.92
C VAL A 154 9.33 9.74 -7.44
N LYS A 155 9.80 8.63 -6.89
CA LYS A 155 9.70 8.35 -5.45
C LYS A 155 11.01 8.69 -4.75
N VAL A 156 10.92 9.49 -3.68
CA VAL A 156 12.02 9.64 -2.72
C VAL A 156 11.71 8.90 -1.43
N TRP A 157 12.76 8.37 -0.79
CA TRP A 157 12.60 7.54 0.40
C TRP A 157 13.26 8.17 1.63
N ALA A 158 13.01 7.56 2.79
CA ALA A 158 13.23 8.09 4.13
C ALA A 158 14.55 8.82 4.39
N HIS A 159 15.60 8.41 3.72
CA HIS A 159 16.94 9.01 3.87
C HIS A 159 17.31 10.01 2.75
N CYS A 160 16.33 10.49 1.99
CA CYS A 160 16.55 11.55 1.02
C CYS A 160 16.75 12.89 1.76
N THR A 161 17.93 13.50 1.60
CA THR A 161 18.24 14.80 2.21
C THR A 161 17.62 15.95 1.42
N ALA A 162 17.63 17.17 1.99
CA ALA A 162 17.11 18.37 1.31
C ALA A 162 17.80 18.64 -0.03
N ASP A 163 19.13 18.55 -0.07
CA ASP A 163 19.91 18.77 -1.29
C ASP A 163 19.63 17.71 -2.36
N MET A 164 19.44 16.45 -1.96
CA MET A 164 19.03 15.38 -2.87
C MET A 164 17.63 15.64 -3.42
N LEU A 165 16.67 15.95 -2.54
CA LEU A 165 15.30 16.20 -2.92
C LEU A 165 15.19 17.37 -3.90
N LYS A 166 15.93 18.44 -3.66
CA LYS A 166 15.94 19.62 -4.52
C LYS A 166 16.33 19.28 -5.96
N VAL A 167 17.46 18.60 -6.15
CA VAL A 167 17.93 18.26 -7.51
C VAL A 167 17.04 17.22 -8.19
N VAL A 168 16.45 16.30 -7.42
CA VAL A 168 15.47 15.31 -7.93
C VAL A 168 14.20 16.03 -8.38
N ALA A 169 13.69 16.97 -7.58
CA ALA A 169 12.48 17.72 -7.90
C ALA A 169 12.66 18.64 -9.11
N GLU A 170 13.81 19.32 -9.22
CA GLU A 170 14.16 20.14 -10.39
C GLU A 170 14.09 19.31 -11.69
N GLU A 171 14.70 18.12 -11.72
CA GLU A 171 14.66 17.23 -12.88
C GLU A 171 13.24 16.67 -13.15
N ALA A 172 12.53 16.23 -12.12
CA ALA A 172 11.18 15.69 -12.24
C ALA A 172 10.20 16.75 -12.78
N HIS A 173 10.23 17.95 -12.22
CA HIS A 173 9.36 19.06 -12.65
C HIS A 173 9.71 19.55 -14.06
N ALA A 174 10.99 19.57 -14.44
CA ALA A 174 11.37 19.88 -15.83
C ALA A 174 10.82 18.87 -16.84
N ALA A 175 10.61 17.61 -16.41
CA ALA A 175 9.98 16.57 -17.20
C ALA A 175 8.44 16.52 -17.03
N GLY A 176 7.83 17.45 -16.29
CA GLY A 176 6.38 17.47 -16.00
C GLY A 176 5.93 16.30 -15.10
N ARG A 177 6.82 15.79 -14.23
CA ARG A 177 6.55 14.66 -13.34
C ARG A 177 6.49 15.10 -11.89
N LYS A 178 5.72 14.36 -11.08
CA LYS A 178 5.54 14.59 -9.65
C LYS A 178 6.59 13.88 -8.81
N VAL A 179 6.90 14.44 -7.64
CA VAL A 179 7.77 13.82 -6.64
C VAL A 179 6.96 13.45 -5.41
N ILE A 180 7.01 12.17 -5.04
CA ILE A 180 6.27 11.59 -3.92
C ILE A 180 7.27 11.15 -2.86
N GLY A 181 7.10 11.57 -1.61
CA GLY A 181 8.08 11.34 -0.55
C GLY A 181 7.56 10.54 0.64
N HIS A 182 8.26 9.44 0.96
CA HIS A 182 8.25 8.87 2.30
C HIS A 182 9.39 9.53 3.08
N LEU A 183 9.08 10.52 3.89
CA LEU A 183 10.09 11.31 4.60
C LEU A 183 10.55 10.63 5.89
N GLY A 184 11.82 10.82 6.25
CA GLY A 184 12.37 10.32 7.49
C GLY A 184 13.42 11.26 8.10
N VAL A 185 14.19 11.94 7.25
CA VAL A 185 15.23 12.89 7.68
C VAL A 185 14.86 14.35 7.42
N LEU A 186 13.65 14.60 6.92
CA LEU A 186 13.12 15.94 6.63
C LEU A 186 11.78 16.15 7.33
N THR A 187 11.53 17.40 7.72
CA THR A 187 10.16 17.83 8.05
C THR A 187 9.34 17.97 6.76
N ALA A 188 8.00 17.91 6.87
CA ALA A 188 7.14 18.16 5.72
C ALA A 188 7.39 19.56 5.11
N ARG A 189 7.62 20.57 5.96
CA ARG A 189 7.92 21.94 5.53
C ARG A 189 9.20 22.00 4.69
N ASP A 190 10.29 21.38 5.16
CA ASP A 190 11.56 21.39 4.45
C ASP A 190 11.45 20.63 3.13
N ALA A 191 10.78 19.50 3.12
CA ALA A 191 10.57 18.72 1.90
C ALA A 191 9.78 19.49 0.84
N VAL A 192 8.71 20.18 1.24
CA VAL A 192 7.88 20.99 0.34
C VAL A 192 8.65 22.19 -0.21
N LEU A 193 9.48 22.83 0.61
CA LEU A 193 10.36 23.91 0.16
C LEU A 193 11.42 23.45 -0.84
N ASN A 194 11.74 22.16 -0.87
CA ASN A 194 12.67 21.53 -1.82
C ASN A 194 11.94 20.77 -2.94
N GLY A 195 10.64 21.03 -3.17
CA GLY A 195 9.91 20.60 -4.36
C GLY A 195 9.13 19.29 -4.23
N LEU A 196 8.80 18.83 -3.01
CA LEU A 196 7.93 17.68 -2.84
C LEU A 196 6.48 18.01 -3.23
N ASP A 197 5.82 17.12 -3.99
CA ASP A 197 4.42 17.26 -4.43
C ASP A 197 3.43 16.46 -3.58
N CYS A 198 3.84 15.35 -2.97
CA CYS A 198 2.97 14.51 -2.16
C CYS A 198 3.68 13.92 -0.94
N LEU A 199 3.04 14.04 0.21
CA LEU A 199 3.46 13.46 1.50
C LEU A 199 2.87 12.05 1.63
N ALA A 200 3.64 11.03 1.28
CA ALA A 200 3.26 9.64 1.51
C ALA A 200 3.21 9.35 3.02
N HIS A 201 2.13 8.69 3.48
CA HIS A 201 1.88 8.36 4.89
C HIS A 201 1.85 9.59 5.83
N ALA A 202 1.72 10.80 5.27
CA ALA A 202 1.88 12.06 5.99
C ALA A 202 3.19 12.14 6.82
N THR A 203 4.26 11.46 6.36
CA THR A 203 5.56 11.48 7.04
C THR A 203 6.16 12.90 7.02
N GLY A 204 6.92 13.24 8.07
CA GLY A 204 7.46 14.59 8.21
C GLY A 204 6.47 15.64 8.72
N LEU A 205 5.15 15.38 8.63
CA LEU A 205 4.09 16.28 9.09
C LEU A 205 4.17 16.58 10.59
N PRO A 206 4.35 15.59 11.50
CA PRO A 206 4.37 15.86 12.93
C PRO A 206 5.39 16.92 13.34
N MET A 207 6.59 16.90 12.76
CA MET A 207 7.65 17.86 13.06
C MET A 207 7.35 19.27 12.52
N SER A 208 6.48 19.37 11.52
CA SER A 208 6.00 20.67 11.01
C SER A 208 4.81 21.22 11.80
N ALA A 209 4.15 20.38 12.60
CA ALA A 209 2.94 20.73 13.36
C ALA A 209 3.24 20.93 14.86
N VAL A 210 4.36 21.57 15.17
CA VAL A 210 4.74 22.02 16.51
C VAL A 210 5.34 23.43 16.44
N LYS A 211 5.16 24.24 17.49
CA LYS A 211 5.65 25.63 17.54
C LYS A 211 7.13 25.74 17.84
N ASP A 212 7.57 24.92 18.77
CA ASP A 212 8.93 24.94 19.27
C ASP A 212 9.88 24.22 18.31
N SER A 213 10.85 24.96 17.78
CA SER A 213 11.85 24.42 16.85
C SER A 213 12.78 23.39 17.50
N GLU A 214 13.09 23.51 18.79
CA GLU A 214 13.90 22.52 19.51
C GLU A 214 13.12 21.21 19.66
N LYS A 215 11.82 21.30 19.98
CA LYS A 215 10.91 20.16 19.99
C LYS A 215 10.80 19.51 18.61
N ALA A 216 10.65 20.30 17.55
CA ALA A 216 10.61 19.78 16.17
C ALA A 216 11.89 19.02 15.82
N GLN A 217 13.07 19.59 16.16
CA GLN A 217 14.36 18.96 15.93
C GLN A 217 14.55 17.69 16.77
N TRP A 218 14.10 17.70 18.01
CA TRP A 218 14.12 16.52 18.87
C TRP A 218 13.24 15.40 18.27
N MET A 219 12.02 15.71 17.80
CA MET A 219 11.12 14.75 17.16
C MET A 219 11.74 14.18 15.89
N LEU A 220 12.39 15.01 15.08
CA LEU A 220 13.10 14.57 13.88
C LEU A 220 14.24 13.61 14.23
N ASN A 221 15.00 13.90 15.27
CA ASN A 221 16.06 13.01 15.74
C ASN A 221 15.51 11.66 16.26
N GLN A 222 14.32 11.65 16.88
CA GLN A 222 13.65 10.39 17.25
C GLN A 222 13.24 9.59 16.02
N GLU A 223 12.71 10.24 14.99
CA GLU A 223 12.35 9.56 13.73
C GLU A 223 13.58 8.97 13.04
N ILE A 224 14.67 9.72 12.94
CA ILE A 224 15.94 9.23 12.41
C ILE A 224 16.44 8.01 13.18
N LYS A 225 16.39 8.07 14.52
CA LYS A 225 16.76 6.93 15.38
C LYS A 225 15.84 5.73 15.14
N ARG A 226 14.52 5.96 15.04
CA ARG A 226 13.53 4.91 14.77
C ARG A 226 13.81 4.22 13.43
N LEU A 227 14.11 4.99 12.38
CA LEU A 227 14.48 4.45 11.06
C LEU A 227 15.77 3.62 11.10
N GLN A 228 16.74 4.02 11.91
CA GLN A 228 18.00 3.28 12.07
C GLN A 228 17.82 1.96 12.83
N THR A 229 16.89 1.90 13.76
CA THR A 229 16.67 0.71 14.59
C THR A 229 15.63 -0.24 14.02
N MET A 230 14.59 0.29 13.35
CA MET A 230 13.43 -0.43 12.76
C MET A 230 12.93 -1.64 13.59
N ILE A 231 13.12 -1.62 14.92
CA ILE A 231 12.72 -2.69 15.82
C ILE A 231 11.38 -2.31 16.45
N ILE A 232 10.32 -3.00 16.05
CA ILE A 232 9.01 -2.89 16.68
C ILE A 232 9.12 -3.48 18.10
N GLY A 233 8.88 -2.65 19.12
CA GLY A 233 8.85 -3.08 20.53
C GLY A 233 10.07 -2.69 21.36
N GLU A 234 11.04 -1.93 20.81
CA GLU A 234 12.06 -1.29 21.65
C GLU A 234 11.50 -0.07 22.40
N PRO A 235 12.03 0.25 23.60
CA PRO A 235 11.67 1.46 24.31
C PRO A 235 12.08 2.69 23.48
N GLY A 236 11.10 3.53 23.17
CA GLY A 236 11.26 4.75 22.37
C GLY A 236 9.92 5.24 21.87
N ILE A 237 9.93 6.43 21.29
CA ILE A 237 8.72 6.99 20.70
C ILE A 237 8.32 6.20 19.47
N THR A 238 7.03 5.86 19.35
CA THR A 238 6.49 5.24 18.15
C THR A 238 6.25 6.27 17.04
N ALA A 239 6.05 5.81 15.81
CA ALA A 239 5.57 6.72 14.76
C ALA A 239 4.24 7.39 15.15
N TRP A 240 3.36 6.69 15.88
CA TRP A 240 2.09 7.21 16.40
C TRP A 240 2.33 8.30 17.46
N GLY A 241 3.32 8.11 18.35
CA GLY A 241 3.70 9.08 19.36
C GLY A 241 4.16 10.41 18.76
N LEU A 242 4.82 10.40 17.60
CA LEU A 242 5.15 11.64 16.89
C LEU A 242 3.88 12.40 16.49
N PHE A 243 2.87 11.70 15.95
CA PHE A 243 1.58 12.33 15.64
C PHE A 243 0.85 12.79 16.90
N ALA A 244 0.91 12.04 18.00
CA ALA A 244 0.33 12.44 19.28
C ALA A 244 0.96 13.73 19.85
N MET A 245 2.18 14.07 19.46
CA MET A 245 2.87 15.29 19.86
C MET A 245 2.53 16.54 19.05
N MET A 246 1.76 16.40 17.97
CA MET A 246 1.31 17.54 17.16
C MET A 246 0.49 18.54 17.99
N GLU A 247 0.59 19.82 17.70
CA GLU A 247 -0.08 20.91 18.40
C GLU A 247 -1.22 21.46 17.53
N GLU A 248 -2.46 21.30 17.96
CA GLU A 248 -3.66 21.58 17.16
C GLU A 248 -3.77 23.05 16.71
N ASP A 249 -3.20 23.98 17.48
CA ASP A 249 -3.17 25.40 17.15
C ASP A 249 -2.18 25.79 16.04
N THR A 250 -1.35 24.84 15.57
CA THR A 250 -0.49 25.00 14.38
C THR A 250 -1.16 24.51 13.11
N PHE A 251 -2.27 23.76 13.22
CA PHE A 251 -2.83 22.99 12.11
C PHE A 251 -3.26 23.86 10.93
N ASP A 252 -3.94 24.96 11.20
CA ASP A 252 -4.40 25.85 10.12
C ASP A 252 -3.20 26.45 9.36
N GLN A 253 -2.17 26.91 10.07
CA GLN A 253 -0.96 27.46 9.44
C GLN A 253 -0.22 26.41 8.58
N VAL A 254 -0.11 25.18 9.06
CA VAL A 254 0.55 24.11 8.31
C VAL A 254 -0.30 23.68 7.11
N ALA A 255 -1.62 23.59 7.29
CA ALA A 255 -2.56 23.29 6.21
C ALA A 255 -2.49 24.34 5.09
N ASP A 256 -2.59 25.63 5.44
CA ASP A 256 -2.50 26.74 4.49
C ASP A 256 -1.15 26.74 3.75
N PHE A 257 -0.05 26.44 4.45
CA PHE A 257 1.26 26.31 3.83
C PHE A 257 1.28 25.20 2.78
N LEU A 258 0.79 23.99 3.10
CA LEU A 258 0.76 22.86 2.17
C LEU A 258 -0.16 23.14 0.97
N VAL A 259 -1.34 23.71 1.21
CA VAL A 259 -2.30 24.07 0.18
C VAL A 259 -1.73 25.14 -0.76
N SER A 260 -1.08 26.18 -0.23
CA SER A 260 -0.47 27.23 -1.04
C SER A 260 0.65 26.73 -1.96
N ARG A 261 1.17 25.54 -1.71
CA ARG A 261 2.20 24.86 -2.49
C ARG A 261 1.66 23.70 -3.33
N HIS A 262 0.34 23.52 -3.36
CA HIS A 262 -0.36 22.45 -4.09
C HIS A 262 0.13 21.04 -3.72
N VAL A 263 0.55 20.85 -2.46
CA VAL A 263 1.03 19.56 -1.96
C VAL A 263 -0.17 18.71 -1.58
N ARG A 264 -0.14 17.44 -2.00
CA ARG A 264 -1.13 16.44 -1.58
C ARG A 264 -0.67 15.70 -0.34
N ILE A 265 -1.65 15.19 0.39
CA ILE A 265 -1.40 14.26 1.49
C ILE A 265 -2.02 12.91 1.13
N GLU A 266 -1.22 11.89 1.22
CA GLU A 266 -1.65 10.50 1.21
C GLU A 266 -1.74 10.03 2.67
N PRO A 267 -2.95 9.86 3.23
CA PRO A 267 -3.14 9.51 4.64
C PRO A 267 -2.65 8.12 4.95
N ASP A 268 -2.98 7.19 4.05
CA ASP A 268 -2.61 5.78 4.16
C ASP A 268 -2.96 5.20 5.53
N PHE A 269 -4.22 5.43 5.93
CA PHE A 269 -4.74 4.97 7.22
C PHE A 269 -4.61 3.45 7.36
N VAL A 270 -4.85 2.71 6.26
CA VAL A 270 -4.76 1.26 6.25
C VAL A 270 -3.36 0.74 6.56
N TYR A 271 -2.32 1.52 6.26
CA TYR A 271 -0.93 1.19 6.59
C TYR A 271 -0.59 1.51 8.04
N ARG A 272 -0.73 2.78 8.40
CA ARG A 272 -0.22 3.31 9.67
C ARG A 272 -1.20 3.11 10.83
N TRP A 273 -2.51 3.16 10.56
CA TRP A 273 -3.54 3.30 11.57
C TRP A 273 -4.52 2.12 11.66
N GLN A 274 -4.26 1.03 10.90
CA GLN A 274 -5.15 -0.14 10.92
C GLN A 274 -5.40 -0.67 12.34
N LEU A 275 -4.43 -0.52 13.25
CA LEU A 275 -4.53 -0.98 14.64
C LEU A 275 -5.41 -0.07 15.52
N ALA A 276 -5.62 1.20 15.13
CA ALA A 276 -6.55 2.12 15.80
C ALA A 276 -8.01 1.84 15.44
N SER A 277 -8.28 1.05 14.40
CA SER A 277 -9.63 0.74 13.97
C SER A 277 -10.43 0.02 15.05
N ARG A 278 -11.68 0.47 15.26
CA ARG A 278 -12.65 -0.25 16.11
C ARG A 278 -13.04 -1.62 15.53
N ARG A 279 -12.88 -1.81 14.22
CA ARG A 279 -13.16 -3.05 13.48
C ARG A 279 -11.93 -3.92 13.25
N ARG A 280 -10.83 -3.73 13.99
CA ARG A 280 -9.56 -4.45 13.73
C ARG A 280 -9.69 -5.96 13.78
N GLU A 281 -10.45 -6.50 14.74
CA GLU A 281 -10.65 -7.96 14.89
C GLU A 281 -11.44 -8.54 13.72
N GLU A 282 -12.49 -7.83 13.28
CA GLU A 282 -13.24 -8.18 12.09
C GLU A 282 -12.35 -8.17 10.84
N ARG A 283 -11.53 -7.13 10.68
CA ARG A 283 -10.60 -7.00 9.55
C ARG A 283 -9.50 -8.07 9.58
N GLU A 284 -8.98 -8.40 10.75
CA GLU A 284 -8.03 -9.52 10.92
C GLU A 284 -8.67 -10.84 10.46
N TYR A 285 -9.90 -11.10 10.87
CA TYR A 285 -10.65 -12.29 10.46
C TYR A 285 -10.96 -12.31 8.96
N GLU A 286 -11.36 -11.18 8.39
CA GLU A 286 -11.57 -11.05 6.94
C GLU A 286 -10.29 -11.35 6.15
N ASP A 287 -9.13 -10.90 6.62
CA ASP A 287 -7.86 -11.20 5.99
C ASP A 287 -7.55 -12.70 6.07
N PHE A 288 -7.75 -13.29 7.25
CA PHE A 288 -7.55 -14.73 7.43
C PHE A 288 -8.41 -15.54 6.45
N ILE A 289 -9.71 -15.23 6.33
CA ILE A 289 -10.60 -15.90 5.38
C ILE A 289 -10.13 -15.70 3.93
N THR A 290 -9.76 -14.49 3.57
CA THR A 290 -9.33 -14.18 2.19
C THR A 290 -8.04 -14.90 1.83
N PHE A 291 -7.02 -14.87 2.68
CA PHE A 291 -5.77 -15.60 2.45
C PHE A 291 -5.91 -17.13 2.54
N SER A 292 -7.01 -17.62 3.12
CA SER A 292 -7.32 -19.04 3.18
C SER A 292 -8.13 -19.53 1.96
N ASP A 293 -8.47 -18.64 1.02
CA ASP A 293 -9.19 -19.03 -0.20
C ASP A 293 -8.29 -19.88 -1.09
N PRO A 294 -8.65 -21.14 -1.40
CA PRO A 294 -7.81 -22.02 -2.19
C PRO A 294 -7.58 -21.52 -3.63
N ARG A 295 -8.44 -20.63 -4.12
CA ARG A 295 -8.26 -20.00 -5.44
C ARG A 295 -7.09 -19.00 -5.45
N LEU A 296 -6.63 -18.56 -4.27
CA LEU A 296 -5.49 -17.68 -4.07
C LEU A 296 -4.21 -18.43 -3.67
N SER A 297 -4.15 -19.75 -3.94
CA SER A 297 -3.01 -20.61 -3.58
C SER A 297 -1.67 -20.19 -4.21
N TYR A 298 -1.69 -19.36 -5.24
CA TYR A 298 -0.50 -18.79 -5.87
C TYR A 298 0.13 -17.63 -5.08
N ILE A 299 -0.56 -17.08 -4.07
CA ILE A 299 0.01 -16.04 -3.18
C ILE A 299 1.15 -16.66 -2.37
N PRO A 300 2.34 -16.02 -2.33
CA PRO A 300 3.44 -16.55 -1.56
C PRO A 300 3.09 -16.72 -0.08
N PRO A 301 3.40 -17.86 0.56
CA PRO A 301 3.06 -18.12 1.97
C PRO A 301 3.60 -17.09 2.95
N VAL A 302 4.71 -16.45 2.60
CA VAL A 302 5.30 -15.36 3.39
C VAL A 302 4.35 -14.17 3.53
N THR A 303 3.53 -13.91 2.52
CA THR A 303 2.52 -12.85 2.51
C THR A 303 1.50 -13.03 3.63
N LEU A 304 0.95 -14.24 3.79
CA LEU A 304 0.05 -14.58 4.90
C LEU A 304 0.74 -14.37 6.26
N THR A 305 1.99 -14.86 6.38
CA THR A 305 2.75 -14.71 7.63
C THR A 305 2.96 -13.25 8.00
N ARG A 306 3.23 -12.38 7.04
CA ARG A 306 3.38 -10.93 7.26
C ARG A 306 2.06 -10.27 7.65
N ASN A 307 0.99 -10.61 6.97
CA ASN A 307 -0.34 -10.11 7.31
C ASN A 307 -0.71 -10.45 8.75
N MET A 308 -0.61 -11.71 9.13
CA MET A 308 -0.89 -12.15 10.51
C MET A 308 -0.03 -11.43 11.55
N ARG A 309 1.25 -11.17 11.25
CA ARG A 309 2.13 -10.41 12.16
C ARG A 309 1.71 -8.97 12.33
N ALA A 310 1.30 -8.31 11.24
CA ALA A 310 0.86 -6.93 11.30
C ALA A 310 -0.30 -6.78 12.31
N TRP A 311 -1.26 -7.72 12.32
CA TRP A 311 -2.36 -7.72 13.28
C TRP A 311 -1.91 -8.07 14.71
N GLN A 312 -0.95 -8.98 14.86
CA GLN A 312 -0.44 -9.37 16.18
C GLN A 312 0.31 -8.25 16.92
N VAL A 313 0.81 -7.24 16.22
CA VAL A 313 1.47 -6.07 16.84
C VAL A 313 0.58 -5.45 17.91
N TYR A 314 -0.73 -5.28 17.64
CA TYR A 314 -1.67 -4.68 18.60
C TYR A 314 -1.68 -5.38 19.96
N ARG A 315 -1.61 -6.71 19.98
CA ARG A 315 -1.64 -7.52 21.22
C ARG A 315 -0.38 -7.37 22.09
N ARG A 316 0.64 -6.67 21.57
CA ARG A 316 1.94 -6.44 22.23
C ARG A 316 2.17 -5.00 22.62
N LEU A 317 1.25 -4.10 22.25
CA LEU A 317 1.35 -2.69 22.62
C LEU A 317 1.14 -2.55 24.12
N ASN A 318 2.01 -1.78 24.78
CA ASN A 318 1.82 -1.37 26.15
C ASN A 318 0.83 -0.19 26.23
N GLU A 319 0.44 0.21 27.45
CA GLU A 319 -0.52 1.29 27.67
C GLU A 319 -0.08 2.62 27.04
N GLN A 320 1.20 2.97 27.14
CA GLN A 320 1.75 4.18 26.52
C GLN A 320 1.60 4.11 24.99
N GLN A 321 1.99 3.01 24.36
CA GLN A 321 1.89 2.84 22.91
C GLN A 321 0.43 2.84 22.43
N LEU A 322 -0.50 2.30 23.22
CA LEU A 322 -1.94 2.37 22.92
C LEU A 322 -2.46 3.82 23.01
N THR A 323 -2.00 4.58 24.00
CA THR A 323 -2.32 6.00 24.12
C THR A 323 -1.76 6.78 22.92
N GLU A 324 -0.49 6.60 22.60
CA GLU A 324 0.15 7.22 21.43
C GLU A 324 -0.59 6.89 20.12
N LEU A 325 -1.02 5.62 19.94
CA LEU A 325 -1.79 5.18 18.77
C LEU A 325 -3.12 5.95 18.65
N ASN A 326 -3.88 6.03 19.74
CA ASN A 326 -5.21 6.65 19.72
C ASN A 326 -5.12 8.17 19.59
N GLU A 327 -4.29 8.83 20.40
CA GLU A 327 -4.11 10.29 20.35
C GLU A 327 -3.51 10.74 19.01
N GLY A 328 -2.53 10.01 18.49
CA GLY A 328 -1.94 10.30 17.20
C GLY A 328 -2.94 10.17 16.06
N TYR A 329 -3.81 9.14 16.12
CA TYR A 329 -4.87 8.93 15.15
C TYR A 329 -5.89 10.08 15.16
N GLU A 330 -6.37 10.47 16.35
CA GLU A 330 -7.32 11.59 16.49
C GLU A 330 -6.73 12.91 16.00
N LYS A 331 -5.49 13.23 16.37
CA LYS A 331 -4.83 14.46 15.94
C LYS A 331 -4.60 14.48 14.42
N PHE A 332 -4.23 13.34 13.84
CA PHE A 332 -4.06 13.27 12.41
C PHE A 332 -5.39 13.45 11.67
N GLN A 333 -6.48 12.86 12.13
CA GLN A 333 -7.82 13.10 11.57
C GLN A 333 -8.21 14.59 11.65
N LYS A 334 -8.01 15.24 12.80
CA LYS A 334 -8.27 16.66 12.98
C LYS A 334 -7.44 17.52 12.01
N PHE A 335 -6.15 17.20 11.87
CA PHE A 335 -5.29 17.90 10.92
C PHE A 335 -5.80 17.73 9.48
N LEU A 336 -6.13 16.51 9.07
CA LEU A 336 -6.61 16.24 7.72
C LEU A 336 -7.90 17.00 7.41
N HIS A 337 -8.80 17.15 8.39
CA HIS A 337 -9.98 18.03 8.26
C HIS A 337 -9.63 19.49 8.02
N ARG A 338 -8.64 20.03 8.75
CA ARG A 338 -8.18 21.40 8.54
C ARG A 338 -7.58 21.57 7.15
N PHE A 339 -6.75 20.61 6.74
CA PHE A 339 -6.12 20.59 5.43
C PHE A 339 -7.15 20.58 4.27
N VAL A 340 -8.13 19.68 4.33
CA VAL A 340 -9.19 19.62 3.30
C VAL A 340 -10.08 20.87 3.32
N ARG A 341 -10.40 21.41 4.49
CA ARG A 341 -11.16 22.65 4.61
C ARG A 341 -10.42 23.84 4.01
N ALA A 342 -9.11 23.90 4.12
CA ALA A 342 -8.26 24.90 3.48
C ALA A 342 -8.17 24.74 1.96
N GLY A 343 -8.76 23.69 1.38
CA GLY A 343 -8.69 23.37 -0.05
C GLY A 343 -7.63 22.35 -0.42
N GLY A 344 -7.07 21.65 0.58
CA GLY A 344 -6.09 20.59 0.35
C GLY A 344 -6.70 19.34 -0.29
N GLU A 345 -5.94 18.67 -1.11
CA GLU A 345 -6.34 17.45 -1.82
C GLU A 345 -5.70 16.21 -1.18
N VAL A 346 -6.54 15.18 -0.97
CA VAL A 346 -6.12 13.87 -0.46
C VAL A 346 -5.81 12.96 -1.64
N ASP A 347 -4.72 12.21 -1.54
CA ASP A 347 -4.40 11.14 -2.50
C ASP A 347 -4.72 9.77 -1.88
N ILE A 348 -5.18 8.82 -2.68
CA ILE A 348 -5.64 7.53 -2.18
C ILE A 348 -4.59 6.47 -2.47
N GLY A 349 -3.79 6.19 -1.47
CA GLY A 349 -2.80 5.13 -1.47
C GLY A 349 -2.99 4.15 -0.31
N THR A 350 -2.39 2.98 -0.39
CA THR A 350 -2.54 1.92 0.62
C THR A 350 -1.23 1.32 1.10
N ASP A 351 -0.10 1.70 0.49
CA ASP A 351 1.19 1.02 0.68
C ASP A 351 1.06 -0.51 0.56
N THR A 352 0.18 -0.94 -0.39
CA THR A 352 0.00 -2.38 -0.64
C THR A 352 1.32 -2.98 -1.08
N SER A 353 1.81 -3.87 -0.23
CA SER A 353 3.04 -4.63 -0.40
C SER A 353 2.78 -6.06 0.07
N GLU A 354 3.83 -6.85 0.19
CA GLU A 354 3.68 -8.18 0.80
C GLU A 354 3.11 -8.05 2.23
N GLY A 355 2.09 -8.84 2.52
CA GLY A 355 1.39 -8.82 3.81
C GLY A 355 0.11 -7.98 3.84
N ARG A 356 -0.27 -7.36 2.72
CA ARG A 356 -1.57 -6.69 2.56
C ARG A 356 -2.30 -7.26 1.35
N MET A 357 -3.64 -7.37 1.46
CA MET A 357 -4.47 -7.86 0.35
C MET A 357 -4.65 -6.74 -0.68
N PRO A 358 -4.18 -6.92 -1.93
CA PRO A 358 -4.34 -5.95 -3.00
C PRO A 358 -5.81 -5.58 -3.20
N GLY A 359 -6.07 -4.31 -3.50
CA GLY A 359 -7.42 -3.79 -3.74
C GLY A 359 -8.30 -3.71 -2.49
N LYS A 360 -8.29 -4.71 -1.62
CA LYS A 360 -9.03 -4.66 -0.35
C LYS A 360 -8.55 -3.52 0.57
N GLY A 361 -7.25 -3.19 0.50
CA GLY A 361 -6.68 -2.03 1.18
C GLY A 361 -7.41 -0.73 0.82
N VAL A 362 -7.72 -0.52 -0.46
CA VAL A 362 -8.41 0.69 -0.95
C VAL A 362 -9.80 0.83 -0.32
N HIS A 363 -10.58 -0.25 -0.26
CA HIS A 363 -11.91 -0.22 0.37
C HIS A 363 -11.81 0.09 1.87
N ARG A 364 -10.79 -0.42 2.56
CA ARG A 364 -10.55 -0.12 3.97
C ARG A 364 -10.09 1.32 4.18
N GLU A 365 -9.27 1.85 3.27
CA GLU A 365 -8.89 3.28 3.30
C GLU A 365 -10.12 4.18 3.19
N PHE A 366 -11.09 3.83 2.33
CA PHE A 366 -12.36 4.54 2.24
C PHE A 366 -13.17 4.48 3.55
N GLU A 367 -13.23 3.32 4.20
CA GLU A 367 -13.90 3.21 5.50
C GLU A 367 -13.22 4.08 6.57
N PHE A 368 -11.88 4.13 6.59
CA PHE A 368 -11.16 5.01 7.50
C PHE A 368 -11.42 6.49 7.24
N LEU A 369 -11.50 6.89 5.98
CA LEU A 369 -11.83 8.25 5.61
C LEU A 369 -13.26 8.63 6.00
N VAL A 370 -14.23 7.70 5.87
CA VAL A 370 -15.59 7.91 6.38
C VAL A 370 -15.60 7.99 7.90
N ASP A 371 -14.87 7.11 8.60
CA ASP A 371 -14.71 7.16 10.07
C ASP A 371 -14.05 8.47 10.53
N ALA A 372 -13.16 9.04 9.70
CA ALA A 372 -12.60 10.37 9.88
C ALA A 372 -13.58 11.50 9.57
N GLY A 373 -14.79 11.22 9.08
CA GLY A 373 -15.86 12.20 8.85
C GLY A 373 -15.92 12.80 7.44
N PHE A 374 -15.19 12.25 6.47
CA PHE A 374 -15.29 12.68 5.06
C PHE A 374 -16.49 12.04 4.37
N SER A 375 -17.07 12.75 3.40
CA SER A 375 -18.22 12.23 2.68
C SER A 375 -17.82 11.14 1.67
N PRO A 376 -18.64 10.10 1.48
CA PRO A 376 -18.39 9.12 0.43
C PRO A 376 -18.18 9.73 -0.96
N LYS A 377 -18.87 10.84 -1.25
CA LYS A 377 -18.72 11.56 -2.51
C LYS A 377 -17.30 12.11 -2.69
N ASP A 378 -16.74 12.78 -1.67
CA ASP A 378 -15.40 13.34 -1.76
C ASP A 378 -14.34 12.25 -1.88
N ILE A 379 -14.50 11.15 -1.14
CA ILE A 379 -13.62 9.98 -1.20
C ILE A 379 -13.62 9.37 -2.61
N ILE A 380 -14.78 9.21 -3.24
CA ILE A 380 -14.88 8.69 -4.62
C ILE A 380 -14.16 9.64 -5.60
N VAL A 381 -14.33 10.95 -5.43
CA VAL A 381 -13.63 11.94 -6.28
C VAL A 381 -12.11 11.81 -6.11
N TRP A 382 -11.62 11.71 -4.89
CA TRP A 382 -10.19 11.54 -4.62
C TRP A 382 -9.64 10.24 -5.22
N ALA A 383 -10.38 9.13 -5.07
CA ALA A 383 -9.98 7.79 -5.55
C ALA A 383 -10.10 7.61 -7.07
N THR A 384 -10.58 8.59 -7.80
CA THR A 384 -10.83 8.50 -9.23
C THR A 384 -10.27 9.72 -9.97
N LYS A 385 -11.05 10.81 -10.05
CA LYS A 385 -10.65 12.06 -10.70
C LYS A 385 -9.37 12.64 -10.09
N GLY A 386 -9.33 12.77 -8.77
CA GLY A 386 -8.19 13.35 -8.05
C GLY A 386 -6.88 12.64 -8.36
N SER A 387 -6.87 11.30 -8.25
CA SER A 387 -5.69 10.49 -8.56
C SER A 387 -5.25 10.63 -10.02
N ALA A 388 -6.21 10.69 -10.97
CA ALA A 388 -5.89 10.89 -12.38
C ALA A 388 -5.30 12.30 -12.64
N GLU A 389 -5.86 13.33 -12.03
CA GLU A 389 -5.37 14.71 -12.15
C GLU A 389 -3.97 14.88 -11.54
N PHE A 390 -3.68 14.20 -10.43
CA PHE A 390 -2.35 14.24 -9.79
C PHE A 390 -1.24 13.78 -10.74
N LEU A 391 -1.50 12.73 -11.52
CA LEU A 391 -0.56 12.21 -12.51
C LEU A 391 -0.66 12.89 -13.89
N GLY A 392 -1.43 13.98 -14.01
CA GLY A 392 -1.64 14.67 -15.29
C GLY A 392 -2.41 13.84 -16.31
N LYS A 393 -3.31 12.96 -15.85
CA LYS A 393 -4.13 12.07 -16.69
C LYS A 393 -5.62 12.39 -16.64
N GLY A 394 -6.00 13.50 -16.02
CA GLY A 394 -7.40 13.91 -15.86
C GLY A 394 -8.17 14.06 -17.17
N ASP A 395 -7.51 14.40 -18.27
CA ASP A 395 -8.16 14.54 -19.59
C ASP A 395 -8.57 13.18 -20.19
N GLU A 396 -7.93 12.08 -19.77
CA GLU A 396 -8.17 10.75 -20.35
C GLU A 396 -8.81 9.75 -19.37
N LEU A 397 -8.65 9.94 -18.07
CA LEU A 397 -8.99 8.97 -17.03
C LEU A 397 -9.71 9.63 -15.83
N GLY A 398 -10.20 8.82 -14.91
CA GLY A 398 -10.68 9.22 -13.59
C GLY A 398 -12.15 9.62 -13.52
N THR A 399 -12.84 9.79 -14.64
CA THR A 399 -14.28 10.11 -14.66
C THR A 399 -15.00 9.38 -15.78
N VAL A 400 -16.31 9.16 -15.62
CA VAL A 400 -17.18 8.64 -16.68
C VAL A 400 -17.69 9.82 -17.50
N GLU A 401 -16.91 10.23 -18.48
CA GLU A 401 -17.23 11.34 -19.40
C GLU A 401 -16.95 10.92 -20.85
N ALA A 402 -17.77 11.42 -21.80
CA ALA A 402 -17.60 11.11 -23.21
C ALA A 402 -16.19 11.48 -23.72
N GLY A 403 -15.57 10.57 -24.46
CA GLY A 403 -14.23 10.73 -25.00
C GLY A 403 -13.12 10.18 -24.11
N LYS A 404 -13.34 9.98 -22.81
CA LYS A 404 -12.36 9.39 -21.90
C LYS A 404 -12.28 7.87 -22.04
N ILE A 405 -11.18 7.29 -21.59
CA ILE A 405 -10.96 5.84 -21.58
C ILE A 405 -11.97 5.19 -20.65
N ALA A 406 -12.59 4.12 -21.12
CA ALA A 406 -13.67 3.44 -20.43
C ALA A 406 -13.13 2.46 -19.36
N ASP A 407 -12.75 3.01 -18.23
CA ASP A 407 -12.50 2.29 -16.99
C ASP A 407 -13.70 2.57 -16.04
N VAL A 408 -14.58 1.58 -15.87
CA VAL A 408 -15.82 1.73 -15.08
C VAL A 408 -16.09 0.45 -14.28
N ILE A 409 -16.59 0.62 -13.06
CA ILE A 409 -17.05 -0.46 -12.21
C ILE A 409 -18.57 -0.35 -11.99
N VAL A 410 -19.21 -1.50 -11.87
CA VAL A 410 -20.60 -1.62 -11.42
C VAL A 410 -20.58 -2.31 -10.06
N VAL A 411 -21.23 -1.71 -9.07
CA VAL A 411 -21.28 -2.25 -7.70
C VAL A 411 -22.71 -2.47 -7.24
N ASN A 412 -22.91 -3.49 -6.40
CA ASN A 412 -24.20 -3.78 -5.81
C ASN A 412 -24.47 -2.84 -4.62
N GLY A 413 -25.46 -1.96 -4.75
CA GLY A 413 -25.86 -0.99 -3.73
C GLY A 413 -25.46 0.45 -4.08
N ASP A 414 -25.57 1.33 -3.09
CA ASP A 414 -25.31 2.77 -3.22
C ASP A 414 -24.13 3.20 -2.34
N PRO A 415 -22.95 3.41 -2.91
CA PRO A 415 -21.75 3.82 -2.15
C PRO A 415 -21.84 5.24 -1.58
N LEU A 416 -22.75 6.08 -2.06
CA LEU A 416 -23.00 7.40 -1.45
C LEU A 416 -23.77 7.28 -0.13
N ALA A 417 -24.55 6.21 0.06
CA ALA A 417 -25.24 5.91 1.30
C ALA A 417 -24.37 5.06 2.25
N ASP A 418 -23.63 4.10 1.72
CA ASP A 418 -22.70 3.23 2.47
C ASP A 418 -21.48 2.94 1.59
N ILE A 419 -20.35 3.53 1.95
CA ILE A 419 -19.09 3.40 1.20
C ILE A 419 -18.66 1.93 1.01
N ARG A 420 -19.06 1.01 1.91
CA ARG A 420 -18.77 -0.42 1.83
C ARG A 420 -19.42 -1.10 0.62
N ALA A 421 -20.41 -0.46 -0.01
CA ALA A 421 -20.97 -0.94 -1.27
C ALA A 421 -19.93 -0.99 -2.39
N LEU A 422 -18.87 -0.18 -2.33
CA LEU A 422 -17.76 -0.24 -3.29
C LEU A 422 -17.05 -1.60 -3.30
N GLY A 423 -17.02 -2.32 -2.18
CA GLY A 423 -16.46 -3.67 -2.11
C GLY A 423 -17.36 -4.78 -2.71
N LYS A 424 -18.59 -4.45 -3.10
CA LYS A 424 -19.54 -5.40 -3.70
C LYS A 424 -19.51 -5.34 -5.22
N ILE A 425 -18.35 -5.61 -5.79
CA ILE A 425 -18.11 -5.54 -7.24
C ILE A 425 -19.02 -6.54 -7.96
N ASP A 426 -19.68 -6.05 -9.01
CA ASP A 426 -20.50 -6.86 -9.92
C ASP A 426 -19.81 -7.02 -11.28
N THR A 427 -19.35 -5.91 -11.84
CA THR A 427 -18.69 -5.88 -13.15
C THR A 427 -17.56 -4.88 -13.13
N VAL A 428 -16.45 -5.23 -13.77
CA VAL A 428 -15.33 -4.32 -14.04
C VAL A 428 -15.14 -4.24 -15.54
N ILE A 429 -15.10 -3.04 -16.05
CA ILE A 429 -14.69 -2.75 -17.42
C ILE A 429 -13.42 -1.91 -17.35
N LYS A 430 -12.39 -2.36 -18.01
CA LYS A 430 -11.11 -1.68 -18.09
C LYS A 430 -10.69 -1.53 -19.54
N ASN A 431 -10.34 -0.31 -19.92
CA ASN A 431 -9.96 0.00 -21.30
C ASN A 431 -11.03 -0.44 -22.32
N GLY A 432 -12.33 -0.33 -21.94
CA GLY A 432 -13.47 -0.71 -22.79
C GLY A 432 -13.81 -2.19 -22.82
N GLU A 433 -13.05 -3.05 -22.14
CA GLU A 433 -13.26 -4.50 -22.11
C GLU A 433 -13.78 -4.97 -20.75
N ILE A 434 -14.74 -5.91 -20.77
CA ILE A 434 -15.22 -6.57 -19.55
C ILE A 434 -14.10 -7.46 -19.02
N VAL A 435 -13.73 -7.25 -17.76
CA VAL A 435 -12.66 -8.00 -17.10
C VAL A 435 -13.25 -9.16 -16.31
N ASP A 436 -12.65 -10.32 -16.42
CA ASP A 436 -12.91 -11.42 -15.50
C ASP A 436 -12.34 -11.08 -14.12
N ILE A 437 -13.21 -11.02 -13.12
CA ILE A 437 -12.91 -10.69 -11.72
C ILE A 437 -12.79 -11.91 -10.80
N GLY A 438 -12.80 -13.11 -11.38
CA GLY A 438 -12.55 -14.35 -10.65
C GLY A 438 -11.09 -14.48 -10.19
N TYR A 439 -10.88 -15.26 -9.11
CA TYR A 439 -9.56 -15.72 -8.74
C TYR A 439 -9.24 -17.04 -9.44
N HIS A 440 -8.05 -17.15 -10.01
CA HIS A 440 -7.63 -18.32 -10.80
C HIS A 440 -6.44 -18.99 -10.15
N PRO A 441 -6.59 -20.22 -9.61
CA PRO A 441 -5.50 -20.91 -8.91
C PRO A 441 -4.25 -21.17 -9.77
N ASP A 442 -4.42 -21.17 -11.08
CA ASP A 442 -3.39 -21.34 -12.09
C ASP A 442 -2.85 -20.01 -12.64
N TYR A 443 -3.19 -18.89 -11.98
CA TYR A 443 -2.68 -17.59 -12.38
C TYR A 443 -1.15 -17.56 -12.37
N VAL A 444 -0.56 -17.15 -13.48
CA VAL A 444 0.88 -16.94 -13.65
C VAL A 444 1.10 -15.63 -14.41
N ASN A 445 1.89 -14.74 -13.82
CA ASN A 445 2.34 -13.56 -14.53
C ASN A 445 3.43 -13.96 -15.55
N PRO A 446 3.31 -13.60 -16.84
CA PRO A 446 4.28 -13.97 -17.86
C PRO A 446 5.66 -13.32 -17.68
N ILE A 447 5.76 -12.27 -16.85
CA ILE A 447 7.02 -11.60 -16.50
C ILE A 447 7.15 -11.64 -14.96
N PRO A 448 7.56 -12.78 -14.38
CA PRO A 448 7.71 -12.89 -12.93
C PRO A 448 8.72 -11.86 -12.43
N ARG A 449 8.50 -11.36 -11.21
CA ARG A 449 9.44 -10.43 -10.61
C ARG A 449 10.79 -11.11 -10.46
N PRO A 450 11.90 -10.50 -10.94
CA PRO A 450 13.20 -11.11 -10.77
C PRO A 450 13.48 -11.25 -9.27
N TYR A 451 13.95 -12.42 -8.89
CA TYR A 451 14.52 -12.61 -7.56
C TYR A 451 15.71 -11.65 -7.44
N GLU A 452 15.60 -10.72 -6.56
CA GLU A 452 16.74 -9.91 -6.14
C GLU A 452 17.37 -10.67 -4.97
N PRO A 453 18.52 -11.34 -5.17
CA PRO A 453 19.27 -11.76 -4.01
C PRO A 453 19.46 -10.53 -3.16
N SER A 454 19.10 -10.60 -1.88
CA SER A 454 19.47 -9.57 -0.95
C SER A 454 20.95 -9.28 -1.17
N LEU A 455 21.39 -8.03 -0.97
CA LEU A 455 22.81 -7.67 -1.02
C LEU A 455 23.63 -8.44 0.04
N HIS A 456 23.02 -9.46 0.62
CA HIS A 456 23.51 -10.27 1.72
C HIS A 456 24.22 -11.50 1.21
N SER A 457 25.39 -11.74 1.78
CA SER A 457 26.26 -12.88 1.50
C SER A 457 25.76 -14.21 2.09
N TYR A 458 24.57 -14.23 2.71
CA TYR A 458 24.06 -15.42 3.39
C TYR A 458 22.92 -16.06 2.61
N PRO A 459 22.83 -17.41 2.61
CA PRO A 459 21.74 -18.14 1.98
C PRO A 459 20.41 -17.84 2.70
N VAL A 460 19.30 -17.89 1.96
CA VAL A 460 17.96 -17.86 2.55
C VAL A 460 17.78 -19.14 3.38
N PRO A 461 17.53 -19.05 4.69
CA PRO A 461 17.38 -20.24 5.52
C PRO A 461 16.06 -20.96 5.21
N LYS A 462 16.05 -22.27 5.31
CA LYS A 462 14.84 -23.09 5.25
C LYS A 462 14.72 -23.96 6.47
N ILE A 463 13.54 -24.02 7.08
CA ILE A 463 13.22 -24.93 8.17
C ILE A 463 12.58 -26.20 7.59
N ALA A 464 13.19 -27.33 7.79
CA ALA A 464 12.61 -28.63 7.49
C ALA A 464 11.70 -29.10 8.65
N ARG A 465 12.20 -29.03 9.90
CA ARG A 465 11.52 -29.55 11.08
C ARG A 465 11.85 -28.71 12.32
N ILE A 466 10.91 -28.68 13.26
CA ILE A 466 11.09 -28.19 14.63
C ILE A 466 10.73 -29.30 15.63
N ALA A 467 11.42 -29.34 16.76
CA ALA A 467 11.13 -30.29 17.84
C ALA A 467 11.50 -29.70 19.22
N PRO A 468 10.56 -29.73 20.21
CA PRO A 468 9.18 -30.16 20.07
C PRO A 468 8.35 -29.17 19.23
N ALA A 469 7.20 -29.61 18.70
CA ALA A 469 6.25 -28.75 17.99
C ALA A 469 5.09 -28.28 18.88
N MET A 470 5.10 -28.63 20.17
CA MET A 470 4.08 -28.22 21.12
C MET A 470 4.61 -28.16 22.55
N ALA A 471 3.93 -27.39 23.38
CA ALA A 471 4.08 -27.35 24.83
C ALA A 471 2.73 -27.11 25.49
N VAL A 472 2.64 -27.31 26.80
CA VAL A 472 1.45 -26.99 27.58
C VAL A 472 1.55 -25.56 28.12
N GLU A 473 0.43 -24.87 28.24
CA GLU A 473 0.35 -23.53 28.84
C GLU A 473 1.03 -23.50 30.22
N GLY A 474 1.84 -22.46 30.45
CA GLY A 474 2.58 -22.32 31.70
C GLY A 474 3.83 -23.22 31.83
N SER A 475 4.23 -23.92 30.78
CA SER A 475 5.45 -24.71 30.76
C SER A 475 6.69 -23.90 31.16
N LYS A 476 7.68 -24.57 31.73
CA LYS A 476 9.05 -24.04 31.88
C LYS A 476 9.62 -23.68 30.50
N PRO A 477 10.73 -22.92 30.45
CA PRO A 477 11.39 -22.64 29.18
C PRO A 477 11.60 -23.91 28.36
N VAL A 478 11.29 -23.88 27.07
CA VAL A 478 11.38 -25.03 26.16
C VAL A 478 12.59 -24.87 25.26
N ALA A 479 13.45 -25.87 25.25
CA ALA A 479 14.51 -25.99 24.25
C ALA A 479 13.89 -26.47 22.93
N LEU A 480 14.03 -25.65 21.87
CA LEU A 480 13.52 -25.91 20.53
C LEU A 480 14.69 -26.25 19.61
N ALA A 481 14.72 -27.45 19.09
CA ALA A 481 15.62 -27.84 18.02
C ALA A 481 15.01 -27.53 16.66
N ILE A 482 15.77 -26.90 15.77
CA ILE A 482 15.36 -26.55 14.42
C ILE A 482 16.33 -27.21 13.44
N GLU A 483 15.80 -28.04 12.57
CA GLU A 483 16.51 -28.67 11.47
C GLU A 483 16.15 -28.02 10.15
N GLY A 484 17.13 -27.86 9.27
CA GLY A 484 16.89 -27.17 7.99
C GLY A 484 18.15 -27.03 7.15
N GLU A 485 18.23 -25.96 6.40
CA GLU A 485 19.40 -25.63 5.57
C GLU A 485 19.60 -24.11 5.49
N GLY A 486 20.82 -23.70 5.15
CA GLY A 486 21.14 -22.29 4.97
C GLY A 486 21.33 -21.52 6.27
N PHE A 487 21.46 -22.16 7.41
CA PHE A 487 21.75 -21.50 8.69
C PHE A 487 23.20 -21.05 8.74
N VAL A 488 23.43 -19.91 9.38
CA VAL A 488 24.77 -19.32 9.53
C VAL A 488 25.02 -18.88 10.97
N ARG A 489 26.28 -18.65 11.31
CA ARG A 489 26.62 -18.08 12.61
C ARG A 489 25.94 -16.70 12.76
N GLY A 490 25.08 -16.56 13.75
CA GLY A 490 24.26 -15.37 13.96
C GLY A 490 22.83 -15.49 13.45
N SER A 491 22.41 -16.65 12.89
CA SER A 491 20.99 -16.94 12.64
C SER A 491 20.19 -16.81 13.93
N VAL A 492 19.01 -16.18 13.86
CA VAL A 492 18.14 -15.92 15.00
C VAL A 492 16.78 -16.55 14.76
N VAL A 493 16.28 -17.25 15.77
CA VAL A 493 14.92 -17.78 15.78
C VAL A 493 13.95 -16.74 16.28
N HIS A 494 12.84 -16.59 15.56
CA HIS A 494 11.69 -15.79 15.95
C HIS A 494 10.53 -16.69 16.32
N PHE A 495 10.07 -16.63 17.56
CA PHE A 495 8.90 -17.35 18.06
C PHE A 495 7.74 -16.40 18.24
N GLY A 496 6.65 -16.61 17.49
CA GLY A 496 5.52 -15.68 17.48
C GLY A 496 5.94 -14.22 17.20
N GLY A 497 7.03 -14.02 16.41
CA GLY A 497 7.60 -12.72 16.09
C GLY A 497 8.55 -12.12 17.13
N VAL A 498 8.80 -12.82 18.26
CA VAL A 498 9.78 -12.42 19.27
C VAL A 498 11.10 -13.14 19.00
N ARG A 499 12.21 -12.40 19.02
CA ARG A 499 13.55 -12.99 18.98
C ARG A 499 13.76 -13.80 20.25
N VAL A 500 14.20 -15.03 20.09
CA VAL A 500 14.56 -15.89 21.21
C VAL A 500 16.04 -16.24 21.16
N ARG A 501 16.61 -16.58 22.35
CA ARG A 501 18.00 -16.96 22.44
C ARG A 501 18.26 -18.15 21.51
N THR A 502 19.20 -17.98 20.58
CA THR A 502 19.48 -18.94 19.52
C THR A 502 20.98 -19.25 19.46
N THR A 503 21.30 -20.52 19.29
CA THR A 503 22.66 -21.01 19.06
C THR A 503 22.67 -21.75 17.72
N CYS A 504 23.54 -21.34 16.80
CA CYS A 504 23.77 -22.05 15.54
C CYS A 504 24.81 -23.15 15.78
N THR A 505 24.37 -24.40 15.68
CA THR A 505 25.25 -25.60 15.85
C THR A 505 25.89 -26.01 14.53
N SER A 506 25.16 -25.80 13.42
CA SER A 506 25.68 -26.06 12.07
C SER A 506 24.87 -25.32 11.02
N GLY A 507 25.24 -25.39 9.75
CA GLY A 507 24.44 -24.88 8.63
C GLY A 507 23.09 -25.58 8.44
N LYS A 508 22.80 -26.60 9.22
CA LYS A 508 21.57 -27.41 9.16
C LYS A 508 20.82 -27.50 10.49
N GLU A 509 21.39 -27.01 11.57
CA GLU A 509 20.81 -27.13 12.91
C GLU A 509 20.96 -25.85 13.74
N LEU A 510 19.87 -25.47 14.41
CA LEU A 510 19.82 -24.42 15.43
C LEU A 510 19.19 -24.97 16.71
N GLN A 511 19.62 -24.40 17.83
CA GLN A 511 18.99 -24.58 19.14
C GLN A 511 18.45 -23.23 19.59
N ALA A 512 17.18 -23.17 19.98
CA ALA A 512 16.57 -21.98 20.52
C ALA A 512 15.93 -22.25 21.89
N GLU A 513 15.89 -21.27 22.75
CA GLU A 513 15.21 -21.35 24.05
C GLU A 513 13.96 -20.46 24.01
N ILE A 514 12.79 -21.09 24.09
CA ILE A 514 11.51 -20.38 24.20
C ILE A 514 11.28 -20.08 25.68
N PRO A 515 11.32 -18.81 26.11
CA PRO A 515 11.13 -18.46 27.51
C PRO A 515 9.68 -18.70 27.98
N ALA A 516 9.50 -19.03 29.25
CA ALA A 516 8.21 -19.41 29.84
C ALA A 516 7.09 -18.39 29.61
N HIS A 517 7.41 -17.08 29.62
CA HIS A 517 6.40 -16.04 29.40
C HIS A 517 5.78 -16.05 27.99
N LEU A 518 6.47 -16.60 26.99
CA LEU A 518 5.92 -16.79 25.64
C LEU A 518 5.05 -18.05 25.52
N LEU A 519 5.06 -18.91 26.55
CA LEU A 519 4.27 -20.14 26.65
C LEU A 519 3.09 -19.95 27.62
N SER A 520 2.80 -18.73 28.07
CA SER A 520 1.76 -18.42 29.06
C SER A 520 0.35 -18.30 28.47
N ARG A 521 0.18 -18.50 27.18
CA ARG A 521 -1.12 -18.44 26.51
C ARG A 521 -1.24 -19.56 25.49
N VAL A 522 -2.38 -20.21 25.50
CA VAL A 522 -2.78 -21.18 24.48
C VAL A 522 -2.84 -20.51 23.10
N GLY A 523 -2.34 -21.18 22.08
CA GLY A 523 -2.38 -20.66 20.72
C GLY A 523 -1.36 -21.33 19.78
N THR A 524 -1.39 -20.93 18.53
CA THR A 524 -0.42 -21.35 17.52
C THR A 524 0.55 -20.21 17.24
N TYR A 525 1.83 -20.49 17.39
CA TYR A 525 2.91 -19.53 17.23
C TYR A 525 3.75 -19.87 16.01
N THR A 526 4.08 -18.87 15.19
CA THR A 526 5.01 -19.06 14.08
C THR A 526 6.44 -19.17 14.58
N VAL A 527 7.19 -20.10 14.01
CA VAL A 527 8.64 -20.22 14.19
C VAL A 527 9.30 -19.89 12.86
N LEU A 528 10.20 -18.92 12.85
CA LEU A 528 10.98 -18.51 11.70
C LEU A 528 12.45 -18.40 12.08
N VAL A 529 13.32 -18.59 11.11
CA VAL A 529 14.75 -18.29 11.22
C VAL A 529 15.07 -17.10 10.33
N ALA A 530 15.82 -16.16 10.85
CA ALA A 530 16.40 -15.05 10.09
C ALA A 530 17.92 -15.15 10.15
N ASN A 531 18.58 -15.07 9.00
CA ASN A 531 20.03 -14.90 8.93
C ASN A 531 20.40 -13.43 9.20
N PRO A 532 21.61 -13.14 9.73
CA PRO A 532 22.03 -11.78 9.97
C PRO A 532 22.10 -11.01 8.64
N GLY A 533 21.48 -9.85 8.60
CA GLY A 533 21.63 -8.92 7.49
C GLY A 533 22.99 -8.22 7.51
N PRO A 534 23.40 -7.51 6.45
CA PRO A 534 24.58 -6.68 6.47
C PRO A 534 24.48 -5.63 7.58
N VAL A 535 25.64 -5.21 8.07
CA VAL A 535 25.81 -4.39 9.27
C VAL A 535 24.91 -3.12 9.30
N ASN A 536 24.45 -2.66 8.16
CA ASN A 536 23.68 -1.43 8.00
C ASN A 536 22.19 -1.62 7.68
N ILE A 537 21.70 -2.86 7.48
CA ILE A 537 20.27 -3.10 7.28
C ILE A 537 19.72 -3.80 8.52
N LYS A 538 19.17 -2.98 9.40
CA LYS A 538 18.57 -3.43 10.66
C LYS A 538 17.07 -3.74 10.52
N ASP A 539 16.59 -4.03 9.32
CA ASP A 539 15.22 -4.48 9.13
C ASP A 539 15.13 -6.00 9.32
N PRO A 540 14.66 -6.47 10.49
CA PRO A 540 14.44 -7.89 10.72
C PRO A 540 13.27 -8.44 9.92
N LEU A 541 12.62 -7.62 9.08
CA LEU A 541 11.46 -7.95 8.27
C LEU A 541 11.80 -8.14 6.78
N HIS A 542 13.07 -8.10 6.40
CA HIS A 542 13.47 -8.39 5.01
C HIS A 542 13.12 -9.84 4.65
N GLU A 543 12.31 -10.02 3.62
CA GLU A 543 11.73 -11.31 3.22
C GLU A 543 12.74 -12.34 2.80
N ASP A 544 13.76 -11.87 2.13
CA ASP A 544 14.74 -12.70 1.44
C ASP A 544 15.69 -13.45 2.39
N GLU A 545 15.63 -13.11 3.70
CA GLU A 545 16.52 -13.67 4.72
C GLU A 545 15.81 -14.54 5.74
N ARG A 546 14.52 -14.76 5.55
CA ARG A 546 13.73 -15.57 6.47
C ARG A 546 13.34 -16.90 5.87
N SER A 547 13.33 -17.88 6.76
CA SER A 547 12.86 -19.21 6.42
C SER A 547 11.35 -19.21 6.12
N ASN A 548 10.91 -20.29 5.47
CA ASN A 548 9.53 -20.73 5.53
C ASN A 548 9.08 -20.88 7.00
N PRO A 549 7.80 -20.60 7.32
CA PRO A 549 7.28 -20.76 8.67
C PRO A 549 7.13 -22.23 9.06
N LYS A 550 7.32 -22.52 10.35
CA LYS A 550 6.80 -23.68 11.04
C LYS A 550 5.90 -23.21 12.17
N TYR A 551 5.06 -24.10 12.67
CA TYR A 551 4.07 -23.77 13.69
C TYR A 551 4.33 -24.56 14.95
N PHE A 552 4.25 -23.86 16.08
CA PHE A 552 4.37 -24.42 17.42
C PHE A 552 3.05 -24.18 18.17
N MET A 553 2.48 -25.22 18.75
CA MET A 553 1.22 -25.10 19.51
C MET A 553 1.50 -25.04 21.01
N VAL A 554 0.87 -24.08 21.69
CA VAL A 554 0.71 -24.10 23.14
C VAL A 554 -0.71 -24.59 23.42
N THR A 555 -0.83 -25.73 24.08
CA THR A 555 -2.11 -26.39 24.37
C THR A 555 -2.55 -26.12 25.80
N PHE A 556 -3.82 -26.43 26.11
CA PHE A 556 -4.31 -26.39 27.49
C PHE A 556 -3.58 -27.40 28.38
N ASN A 557 -3.51 -27.09 29.70
CA ASN A 557 -2.98 -27.99 30.73
C ASN A 557 -3.94 -29.14 31.00
#